data_c350121a8376383e100cd6e38a21d8af
#
_entry.id   c350121a8376383e100cd6e38a21d8af
#
_cell.length_a   1.000
_cell.length_b   1.000
_cell.length_c   1.000
_cell.angle_alpha   90.00
_cell.angle_beta   90.00
_cell.angle_gamma   90.00
#
_symmetry.space_group_name_H-M   'P 1'
#
loop_
_entity.id
_entity.type
_entity.pdbx_description
1 polymer ?
#
loop_
_entity_poly.entity_id
_entity_poly.type
_entity_poly.pdbx_seq_one_letter_code
_entity_poly.pdbx_strand_id
1 'polypeptide(L)'
;MTSSGVPVWGVLGQQGASTALTDEQLESFGPPDPRILVCGCGGSGNNTMNRITHIGVEGAITVAINTDKQHLDNTRAQQKLLVGRHITRGLGAGGDPRMGRKAAEAGRSVITKIVNGADLVFVTAGLGGGTGTGIAPVVAAEAKRVGALVVAIVTTPFAVERKMRMQRALEGLDLVRGAADAVLVLDNNRLLQFVPNLPLEEAFSIMDQLIACLLYTSPSPRDVP
;
A
#
# COMPACT_ATOMS: atom_id res chain seq x y z
N MET A 1 53.74 -17.90 8.92
CA MET A 1 52.88 -19.09 8.94
C MET A 1 51.55 -18.63 8.39
N THR A 2 51.34 -18.90 7.14
CA THR A 2 50.35 -18.27 6.26
C THR A 2 49.12 -19.16 6.15
N SER A 3 47.97 -18.67 6.56
CA SER A 3 46.68 -19.29 6.28
C SER A 3 46.15 -18.75 4.96
N SER A 4 46.28 -19.55 3.93
CA SER A 4 45.75 -19.29 2.60
C SER A 4 44.23 -19.48 2.58
N GLY A 5 43.48 -18.39 2.45
CA GLY A 5 42.06 -18.42 2.13
C GLY A 5 41.86 -18.84 0.68
N VAL A 6 41.16 -19.93 0.46
CA VAL A 6 40.76 -20.41 -0.86
C VAL A 6 39.52 -19.58 -1.30
N PRO A 7 39.55 -18.93 -2.47
CA PRO A 7 38.38 -18.21 -2.95
C PRO A 7 37.30 -19.20 -3.39
N VAL A 8 36.05 -18.92 -2.97
CA VAL A 8 34.83 -19.73 -3.18
C VAL A 8 34.46 -19.95 -4.67
N TRP A 9 35.21 -19.37 -5.60
CA TRP A 9 34.92 -19.38 -7.06
C TRP A 9 35.61 -20.50 -7.84
N GLY A 10 36.33 -21.42 -7.14
CA GLY A 10 37.16 -22.43 -7.79
C GLY A 10 36.52 -23.78 -8.09
N VAL A 11 35.21 -23.97 -7.91
CA VAL A 11 34.55 -25.29 -8.06
C VAL A 11 33.48 -25.31 -9.16
N LEU A 12 33.60 -24.48 -10.17
CA LEU A 12 32.78 -24.59 -11.38
C LEU A 12 33.61 -25.03 -12.58
N GLY A 13 34.17 -26.23 -12.48
CA GLY A 13 34.89 -26.83 -13.59
C GLY A 13 35.02 -28.33 -13.40
N GLN A 14 33.98 -29.09 -13.67
CA GLN A 14 33.92 -30.33 -14.47
C GLN A 14 32.72 -31.20 -14.07
N GLN A 15 32.02 -31.61 -15.13
CA GLN A 15 30.97 -32.62 -15.24
C GLN A 15 29.54 -32.20 -14.83
N GLY A 16 28.73 -32.08 -15.89
CA GLY A 16 27.30 -31.90 -15.84
C GLY A 16 26.56 -33.06 -15.18
N ALA A 17 26.36 -32.92 -13.89
CA ALA A 17 25.23 -33.53 -13.23
C ALA A 17 24.37 -32.36 -12.73
N SER A 18 23.25 -32.18 -13.36
CA SER A 18 22.13 -31.43 -12.78
C SER A 18 21.79 -32.14 -11.47
N THR A 19 22.43 -31.71 -10.38
CA THR A 19 22.07 -32.17 -9.04
C THR A 19 20.72 -31.48 -8.72
N ALA A 20 19.64 -32.14 -9.11
CA ALA A 20 18.34 -31.79 -8.57
C ALA A 20 18.46 -31.80 -7.04
N LEU A 21 18.15 -30.68 -6.40
CA LEU A 21 18.11 -30.59 -4.95
C LEU A 21 17.15 -31.67 -4.45
N THR A 22 17.55 -32.43 -3.44
CA THR A 22 16.66 -33.40 -2.81
C THR A 22 15.55 -32.65 -2.07
N ASP A 23 14.41 -33.31 -1.88
CA ASP A 23 13.28 -32.71 -1.14
C ASP A 23 13.70 -32.22 0.25
N GLU A 24 14.60 -32.93 0.96
CA GLU A 24 15.20 -32.51 2.22
C GLU A 24 16.03 -31.22 2.11
N GLN A 25 16.71 -30.99 0.98
CA GLN A 25 17.44 -29.75 0.73
C GLN A 25 16.52 -28.59 0.38
N LEU A 26 15.38 -28.86 -0.27
CA LEU A 26 14.32 -27.88 -0.52
C LEU A 26 13.59 -27.50 0.76
N GLU A 27 13.37 -28.43 1.69
CA GLU A 27 12.78 -28.18 3.00
C GLU A 27 13.69 -27.35 3.93
N SER A 28 15.02 -27.39 3.74
CA SER A 28 15.97 -26.57 4.50
C SER A 28 15.95 -25.09 4.10
N PHE A 29 15.48 -24.76 2.90
CA PHE A 29 15.13 -23.41 2.50
C PHE A 29 13.63 -23.23 2.83
N GLY A 30 13.31 -22.79 4.03
CA GLY A 30 11.94 -22.39 4.35
C GLY A 30 11.36 -21.49 3.25
N PRO A 31 10.03 -21.40 3.09
CA PRO A 31 9.44 -20.52 2.08
C PRO A 31 10.04 -19.13 2.22
N PRO A 32 10.41 -18.47 1.11
CA PRO A 32 10.96 -17.12 1.16
C PRO A 32 10.02 -16.21 1.92
N ASP A 33 10.55 -15.30 2.76
CA ASP A 33 9.74 -14.35 3.49
C ASP A 33 8.81 -13.61 2.50
N PRO A 34 7.48 -13.59 2.73
CA PRO A 34 6.54 -12.98 1.82
C PRO A 34 6.82 -11.48 1.70
N ARG A 35 6.82 -10.98 0.49
CA ARG A 35 6.98 -9.56 0.21
C ARG A 35 5.66 -8.84 0.38
N ILE A 36 5.51 -8.13 1.49
CA ILE A 36 4.30 -7.36 1.84
C ILE A 36 4.53 -5.88 1.53
N LEU A 37 3.60 -5.27 0.79
CA LEU A 37 3.59 -3.83 0.54
C LEU A 37 2.37 -3.17 1.19
N VAL A 38 2.58 -1.98 1.74
CA VAL A 38 1.51 -1.11 2.21
C VAL A 38 1.54 0.17 1.41
N CYS A 39 0.56 0.36 0.53
CA CYS A 39 0.46 1.49 -0.40
C CYS A 39 -0.54 2.52 0.12
N GLY A 40 -0.06 3.67 0.57
CA GLY A 40 -0.89 4.81 0.99
C GLY A 40 -1.20 5.73 -0.19
N CYS A 41 -2.47 5.81 -0.59
CA CYS A 41 -2.92 6.57 -1.76
C CYS A 41 -3.57 7.90 -1.36
N GLY A 42 -3.01 9.01 -1.85
CA GLY A 42 -3.48 10.38 -1.59
C GLY A 42 -3.21 10.85 -0.16
N GLY A 43 -3.81 11.99 0.21
CA GLY A 43 -3.52 12.66 1.49
C GLY A 43 -3.79 11.77 2.71
N SER A 44 -4.99 11.20 2.81
CA SER A 44 -5.35 10.33 3.93
C SER A 44 -4.46 9.07 3.98
N GLY A 45 -4.29 8.36 2.86
CA GLY A 45 -3.38 7.21 2.81
C GLY A 45 -1.95 7.56 3.20
N ASN A 46 -1.45 8.73 2.81
CA ASN A 46 -0.12 9.20 3.21
C ASN A 46 -0.01 9.51 4.71
N ASN A 47 -1.09 10.03 5.33
CA ASN A 47 -1.13 10.22 6.79
C ASN A 47 -1.06 8.86 7.51
N THR A 48 -1.76 7.86 7.00
CA THR A 48 -1.66 6.49 7.49
C THR A 48 -0.21 5.97 7.37
N MET A 49 0.50 6.26 6.26
CA MET A 49 1.92 5.89 6.12
C MET A 49 2.80 6.55 7.19
N ASN A 50 2.58 7.85 7.49
CA ASN A 50 3.29 8.52 8.56
C ASN A 50 3.13 7.80 9.91
N ARG A 51 1.92 7.36 10.21
CA ARG A 51 1.61 6.66 11.46
C ARG A 51 2.23 5.27 11.51
N ILE A 52 2.07 4.49 10.45
CA ILE A 52 2.64 3.14 10.34
C ILE A 52 4.17 3.19 10.49
N THR A 53 4.82 4.15 9.82
CA THR A 53 6.27 4.33 9.92
C THR A 53 6.70 4.76 11.34
N HIS A 54 5.84 5.52 12.05
CA HIS A 54 6.13 5.92 13.43
C HIS A 54 6.00 4.76 14.43
N ILE A 55 5.01 3.91 14.24
CA ILE A 55 4.79 2.71 15.08
C ILE A 55 5.87 1.65 14.80
N GLY A 56 6.36 1.59 13.57
CA GLY A 56 7.32 0.60 13.09
C GLY A 56 6.59 -0.70 12.70
N VAL A 57 6.44 -0.94 11.41
CA VAL A 57 5.91 -2.22 10.89
C VAL A 57 7.07 -3.02 10.34
N GLU A 58 7.39 -4.13 11.00
CA GLU A 58 8.42 -5.06 10.54
C GLU A 58 7.86 -5.96 9.43
N GLY A 59 8.70 -6.28 8.45
CA GLY A 59 8.34 -7.20 7.36
C GLY A 59 7.50 -6.61 6.22
N ALA A 60 7.09 -5.34 6.29
CA ALA A 60 6.33 -4.69 5.22
C ALA A 60 7.04 -3.45 4.66
N ILE A 61 6.97 -3.25 3.35
CA ILE A 61 7.51 -2.08 2.65
C ILE A 61 6.40 -1.03 2.53
N THR A 62 6.64 0.16 3.06
CA THR A 62 5.70 1.28 2.98
C THR A 62 5.92 2.11 1.71
N VAL A 63 4.84 2.38 0.98
CA VAL A 63 4.84 3.13 -0.28
C VAL A 63 3.82 4.27 -0.20
N ALA A 64 4.25 5.51 -0.30
CA ALA A 64 3.38 6.68 -0.38
C ALA A 64 3.19 7.09 -1.84
N ILE A 65 1.93 7.17 -2.29
CA ILE A 65 1.58 7.54 -3.68
C ILE A 65 0.67 8.77 -3.65
N ASN A 66 1.08 9.84 -4.33
CA ASN A 66 0.32 11.08 -4.35
C ASN A 66 0.45 11.82 -5.68
N THR A 67 -0.46 12.76 -5.93
CA THR A 67 -0.40 13.79 -6.99
C THR A 67 0.06 15.15 -6.45
N ASP A 68 0.15 15.30 -5.14
CA ASP A 68 0.62 16.49 -4.43
C ASP A 68 2.05 16.27 -3.98
N LYS A 69 2.97 17.08 -4.53
CA LYS A 69 4.40 16.97 -4.24
C LYS A 69 4.72 17.40 -2.80
N GLN A 70 4.15 18.51 -2.35
CA GLN A 70 4.44 19.06 -1.03
C GLN A 70 3.99 18.09 0.07
N HIS A 71 2.79 17.53 -0.08
CA HIS A 71 2.29 16.53 0.87
C HIS A 71 3.15 15.26 0.85
N LEU A 72 3.56 14.81 -0.34
CA LEU A 72 4.39 13.62 -0.50
C LEU A 72 5.79 13.80 0.10
N ASP A 73 6.41 14.96 -0.09
CA ASP A 73 7.73 15.28 0.47
C ASP A 73 7.73 15.17 2.00
N ASN A 74 6.64 15.61 2.65
CA ASN A 74 6.44 15.57 4.10
C ASN A 74 5.99 14.20 4.63
N THR A 75 5.65 13.26 3.76
CA THR A 75 5.22 11.92 4.16
C THR A 75 6.42 11.04 4.49
N ARG A 76 6.33 10.27 5.58
CA ARG A 76 7.31 9.26 5.95
C ARG A 76 6.90 7.92 5.34
N ALA A 77 7.68 7.42 4.40
CA ALA A 77 7.52 6.10 3.80
C ALA A 77 8.86 5.67 3.21
N GLN A 78 9.12 4.36 3.11
CA GLN A 78 10.34 3.82 2.51
C GLN A 78 10.43 4.15 1.02
N GLN A 79 9.29 4.18 0.33
CA GLN A 79 9.21 4.57 -1.07
C GLN A 79 8.15 5.66 -1.26
N LYS A 80 8.44 6.62 -2.14
CA LYS A 80 7.53 7.72 -2.46
C LYS A 80 7.36 7.81 -3.96
N LEU A 81 6.11 7.89 -4.42
CA LEU A 81 5.79 8.00 -5.84
C LEU A 81 4.87 9.20 -6.09
N LEU A 82 5.39 10.20 -6.83
CA LEU A 82 4.59 11.28 -7.38
C LEU A 82 4.05 10.86 -8.74
N VAL A 83 2.73 10.66 -8.86
CA VAL A 83 2.08 10.30 -10.12
C VAL A 83 1.49 11.51 -10.82
N GLY A 84 1.49 11.46 -12.16
CA GLY A 84 0.84 12.45 -13.00
C GLY A 84 1.38 13.87 -12.86
N ARG A 85 2.68 14.07 -12.66
CA ARG A 85 3.30 15.41 -12.52
C ARG A 85 2.96 16.36 -13.67
N HIS A 86 2.89 15.85 -14.91
CA HIS A 86 2.56 16.64 -16.09
C HIS A 86 1.06 16.99 -16.18
N ILE A 87 0.19 16.27 -15.44
CA ILE A 87 -1.26 16.49 -15.40
C ILE A 87 -1.62 17.46 -14.27
N THR A 88 -1.12 17.20 -13.06
CA THR A 88 -1.49 17.94 -11.84
C THR A 88 -0.49 19.03 -11.45
N ARG A 89 0.65 19.09 -12.12
CA ARG A 89 1.80 19.96 -11.80
C ARG A 89 2.31 19.80 -10.34
N GLY A 90 1.98 18.67 -9.71
CA GLY A 90 2.32 18.42 -8.31
C GLY A 90 1.44 19.15 -7.28
N LEU A 91 0.30 19.70 -7.71
CA LEU A 91 -0.63 20.47 -6.86
C LEU A 91 -1.84 19.65 -6.37
N GLY A 92 -1.81 18.33 -6.55
CA GLY A 92 -2.93 17.47 -6.20
C GLY A 92 -4.00 17.39 -7.30
N ALA A 93 -5.02 16.55 -7.09
CA ALA A 93 -6.09 16.31 -8.07
C ALA A 93 -7.28 17.27 -7.94
N GLY A 94 -7.20 18.32 -7.11
CA GLY A 94 -8.25 19.33 -6.97
C GLY A 94 -9.62 18.80 -6.52
N GLY A 95 -9.64 17.65 -5.81
CA GLY A 95 -10.89 17.00 -5.38
C GLY A 95 -11.63 16.23 -6.49
N ASP A 96 -11.08 16.14 -7.72
CA ASP A 96 -11.67 15.36 -8.82
C ASP A 96 -11.01 13.97 -8.92
N PRO A 97 -11.75 12.87 -8.64
CA PRO A 97 -11.23 11.50 -8.77
C PRO A 97 -10.77 11.13 -10.18
N ARG A 98 -11.38 11.72 -11.21
CA ARG A 98 -11.00 11.48 -12.60
C ARG A 98 -9.58 12.00 -12.89
N MET A 99 -9.20 13.14 -12.30
CA MET A 99 -7.84 13.66 -12.39
C MET A 99 -6.84 12.76 -11.64
N GLY A 100 -7.21 12.28 -10.46
CA GLY A 100 -6.41 11.31 -9.71
C GLY A 100 -6.19 10.02 -10.48
N ARG A 101 -7.24 9.49 -11.11
CA ARG A 101 -7.17 8.30 -11.95
C ARG A 101 -6.29 8.50 -13.17
N LYS A 102 -6.46 9.59 -13.93
CA LYS A 102 -5.59 9.92 -15.07
C LYS A 102 -4.11 10.01 -14.66
N ALA A 103 -3.86 10.62 -13.50
CA ALA A 103 -2.51 10.73 -12.96
C ALA A 103 -1.89 9.36 -12.63
N ALA A 104 -2.68 8.45 -12.03
CA ALA A 104 -2.25 7.08 -11.75
C ALA A 104 -2.03 6.27 -13.04
N GLU A 105 -2.93 6.38 -14.00
CA GLU A 105 -2.82 5.71 -15.30
C GLU A 105 -1.56 6.16 -16.06
N ALA A 106 -1.22 7.43 -16.02
CA ALA A 106 0.02 7.95 -16.57
C ALA A 106 1.29 7.42 -15.86
N GLY A 107 1.17 7.10 -14.56
CA GLY A 107 2.24 6.50 -13.76
C GLY A 107 2.19 4.97 -13.68
N ARG A 108 1.29 4.31 -14.42
CA ARG A 108 1.02 2.87 -14.33
C ARG A 108 2.27 2.01 -14.40
N SER A 109 3.18 2.28 -15.33
CA SER A 109 4.41 1.50 -15.49
C SER A 109 5.32 1.53 -14.25
N VAL A 110 5.33 2.65 -13.53
CA VAL A 110 6.10 2.78 -12.28
C VAL A 110 5.37 2.09 -11.14
N ILE A 111 4.04 2.23 -11.06
CA ILE A 111 3.21 1.49 -10.08
C ILE A 111 3.45 -0.01 -10.24
N THR A 112 3.38 -0.52 -11.48
CA THR A 112 3.65 -1.93 -11.78
C THR A 112 5.02 -2.37 -11.26
N LYS A 113 6.08 -1.58 -11.50
CA LYS A 113 7.43 -1.91 -11.02
C LYS A 113 7.51 -1.99 -9.49
N ILE A 114 6.77 -1.14 -8.79
CA ILE A 114 6.75 -1.12 -7.32
C ILE A 114 6.05 -2.37 -6.78
N VAL A 115 4.89 -2.73 -7.34
CA VAL A 115 4.09 -3.87 -6.85
C VAL A 115 4.55 -5.22 -7.39
N ASN A 116 5.44 -5.23 -8.40
CA ASN A 116 5.93 -6.48 -9.00
C ASN A 116 6.68 -7.35 -7.99
N GLY A 117 6.35 -8.63 -7.94
CA GLY A 117 6.93 -9.59 -7.00
C GLY A 117 6.45 -9.41 -5.55
N ALA A 118 5.38 -8.66 -5.31
CA ALA A 118 4.70 -8.64 -4.03
C ALA A 118 3.74 -9.83 -3.93
N ASP A 119 3.71 -10.48 -2.77
CA ASP A 119 2.76 -11.56 -2.45
C ASP A 119 1.45 -10.98 -1.89
N LEU A 120 1.55 -9.91 -1.10
CA LEU A 120 0.43 -9.24 -0.46
C LEU A 120 0.59 -7.71 -0.59
N VAL A 121 -0.45 -7.04 -1.05
CA VAL A 121 -0.51 -5.57 -1.17
C VAL A 121 -1.72 -5.03 -0.41
N PHE A 122 -1.43 -4.27 0.64
CA PHE A 122 -2.44 -3.44 1.28
C PHE A 122 -2.53 -2.10 0.56
N VAL A 123 -3.75 -1.69 0.20
CA VAL A 123 -4.01 -0.38 -0.39
C VAL A 123 -4.86 0.44 0.58
N THR A 124 -4.32 1.54 1.12
CA THR A 124 -5.08 2.41 2.02
C THR A 124 -5.36 3.77 1.37
N ALA A 125 -6.61 4.24 1.50
CA ALA A 125 -7.04 5.52 0.96
C ALA A 125 -8.27 6.07 1.69
N GLY A 126 -8.33 7.40 1.86
CA GLY A 126 -9.57 8.10 2.17
C GLY A 126 -10.34 8.39 0.88
N LEU A 127 -11.55 7.85 0.80
CA LEU A 127 -12.43 8.06 -0.35
C LEU A 127 -13.18 9.39 -0.27
N GLY A 128 -13.67 9.88 -1.42
CA GLY A 128 -14.40 11.14 -1.55
C GLY A 128 -13.54 12.35 -1.93
N GLY A 129 -12.20 12.23 -1.81
CA GLY A 129 -11.24 13.18 -2.36
C GLY A 129 -10.91 12.88 -3.83
N GLY A 130 -10.01 13.66 -4.42
CA GLY A 130 -9.58 13.45 -5.81
C GLY A 130 -8.50 12.37 -5.92
N THR A 131 -7.41 12.56 -5.21
CA THR A 131 -6.20 11.74 -5.35
C THR A 131 -6.42 10.31 -4.87
N GLY A 132 -6.80 10.11 -3.59
CA GLY A 132 -6.96 8.76 -3.01
C GLY A 132 -8.02 7.94 -3.74
N THR A 133 -9.19 8.54 -3.99
CA THR A 133 -10.30 7.90 -4.70
C THR A 133 -9.93 7.47 -6.12
N GLY A 134 -9.11 8.29 -6.81
CA GLY A 134 -8.70 8.00 -8.18
C GLY A 134 -7.52 7.01 -8.29
N ILE A 135 -6.55 7.09 -7.37
CA ILE A 135 -5.33 6.27 -7.43
C ILE A 135 -5.56 4.85 -6.90
N ALA A 136 -6.28 4.70 -5.78
CA ALA A 136 -6.41 3.41 -5.10
C ALA A 136 -6.92 2.27 -6.00
N PRO A 137 -7.96 2.44 -6.85
CA PRO A 137 -8.40 1.39 -7.76
C PRO A 137 -7.32 0.99 -8.78
N VAL A 138 -6.52 1.95 -9.25
CA VAL A 138 -5.45 1.68 -10.23
C VAL A 138 -4.32 0.88 -9.59
N VAL A 139 -3.91 1.25 -8.37
CA VAL A 139 -2.88 0.51 -7.63
C VAL A 139 -3.34 -0.90 -7.32
N ALA A 140 -4.59 -1.06 -6.85
CA ALA A 140 -5.17 -2.37 -6.56
C ALA A 140 -5.21 -3.26 -7.83
N ALA A 141 -5.67 -2.71 -8.95
CA ALA A 141 -5.73 -3.43 -10.22
C ALA A 141 -4.34 -3.86 -10.72
N GLU A 142 -3.33 -2.99 -10.60
CA GLU A 142 -1.96 -3.33 -10.99
C GLU A 142 -1.34 -4.39 -10.08
N ALA A 143 -1.57 -4.32 -8.76
CA ALA A 143 -1.12 -5.33 -7.81
C ALA A 143 -1.75 -6.70 -8.11
N LYS A 144 -3.06 -6.73 -8.34
CA LYS A 144 -3.77 -7.96 -8.72
C LYS A 144 -3.28 -8.53 -10.06
N ARG A 145 -2.98 -7.66 -11.03
CA ARG A 145 -2.49 -8.07 -12.36
C ARG A 145 -1.11 -8.76 -12.29
N VAL A 146 -0.27 -8.39 -11.34
CA VAL A 146 1.03 -9.04 -11.13
C VAL A 146 0.98 -10.27 -10.23
N GLY A 147 -0.21 -10.68 -9.78
CA GLY A 147 -0.45 -11.90 -9.01
C GLY A 147 -0.44 -11.73 -7.50
N ALA A 148 -0.32 -10.50 -6.98
CA ALA A 148 -0.40 -10.24 -5.54
C ALA A 148 -1.84 -10.41 -5.02
N LEU A 149 -1.98 -10.88 -3.78
CA LEU A 149 -3.23 -10.75 -3.02
C LEU A 149 -3.43 -9.29 -2.63
N VAL A 150 -4.62 -8.73 -2.89
CA VAL A 150 -4.89 -7.31 -2.67
C VAL A 150 -5.97 -7.10 -1.62
N VAL A 151 -5.60 -6.44 -0.53
CA VAL A 151 -6.53 -6.02 0.54
C VAL A 151 -6.61 -4.51 0.56
N ALA A 152 -7.78 -3.94 0.27
CA ALA A 152 -7.99 -2.51 0.35
C ALA A 152 -8.62 -2.12 1.71
N ILE A 153 -8.04 -1.13 2.37
CA ILE A 153 -8.56 -0.54 3.61
C ILE A 153 -8.89 0.91 3.32
N VAL A 154 -10.18 1.23 3.24
CA VAL A 154 -10.63 2.56 2.81
C VAL A 154 -11.55 3.20 3.85
N THR A 155 -11.47 4.53 3.94
CA THR A 155 -12.35 5.31 4.81
C THR A 155 -13.37 6.07 3.99
N THR A 156 -14.61 6.19 4.51
CA THR A 156 -15.65 7.07 3.94
C THR A 156 -15.65 8.43 4.65
N PRO A 157 -16.05 9.51 3.94
CA PRO A 157 -16.07 10.85 4.52
C PRO A 157 -17.04 10.97 5.70
N PHE A 158 -16.78 11.91 6.59
CA PHE A 158 -17.75 12.34 7.59
C PHE A 158 -18.95 13.03 6.92
N ALA A 159 -20.13 12.91 7.52
CA ALA A 159 -21.36 13.54 7.00
C ALA A 159 -21.24 15.06 6.84
N VAL A 160 -20.44 15.70 7.70
CA VAL A 160 -20.16 17.15 7.65
C VAL A 160 -19.33 17.58 6.44
N GLU A 161 -18.66 16.65 5.74
CA GLU A 161 -17.77 16.93 4.61
C GLU A 161 -18.48 17.17 3.28
N ARG A 162 -19.82 17.30 3.26
CA ARG A 162 -20.70 17.53 2.12
C ARG A 162 -21.10 16.26 1.34
N LYS A 163 -22.35 16.25 0.87
CA LYS A 163 -22.96 15.14 0.11
C LYS A 163 -22.17 14.72 -1.13
N MET A 164 -21.56 15.67 -1.84
CA MET A 164 -20.76 15.39 -3.03
C MET A 164 -19.52 14.54 -2.75
N ARG A 165 -18.90 14.68 -1.55
CA ARG A 165 -17.75 13.84 -1.18
C ARG A 165 -18.20 12.40 -0.93
N MET A 166 -19.33 12.23 -0.27
CA MET A 166 -19.90 10.90 -0.02
C MET A 166 -20.25 10.19 -1.34
N GLN A 167 -20.90 10.91 -2.28
CA GLN A 167 -21.20 10.32 -3.59
C GLN A 167 -19.92 9.85 -4.32
N ARG A 168 -18.88 10.70 -4.39
CA ARG A 168 -17.58 10.32 -4.97
C ARG A 168 -16.92 9.15 -4.23
N ALA A 169 -17.12 9.07 -2.91
CA ALA A 169 -16.61 7.98 -2.11
C ALA A 169 -17.27 6.66 -2.47
N LEU A 170 -18.59 6.63 -2.67
CA LEU A 170 -19.34 5.44 -3.07
C LEU A 170 -18.93 4.98 -4.47
N GLU A 171 -18.84 5.90 -5.44
CA GLU A 171 -18.34 5.60 -6.79
C GLU A 171 -16.90 5.02 -6.75
N GLY A 172 -16.03 5.63 -5.94
CA GLY A 172 -14.66 5.14 -5.75
C GLY A 172 -14.59 3.77 -5.06
N LEU A 173 -15.50 3.52 -4.10
CA LEU A 173 -15.61 2.25 -3.40
C LEU A 173 -15.97 1.11 -4.36
N ASP A 174 -16.90 1.34 -5.28
CA ASP A 174 -17.29 0.34 -6.27
C ASP A 174 -16.13 -0.01 -7.21
N LEU A 175 -15.32 0.99 -7.58
CA LEU A 175 -14.10 0.75 -8.38
C LEU A 175 -13.04 -0.05 -7.59
N VAL A 176 -12.84 0.25 -6.31
CA VAL A 176 -11.90 -0.50 -5.45
C VAL A 176 -12.37 -1.93 -5.26
N ARG A 177 -13.68 -2.16 -5.04
CA ARG A 177 -14.26 -3.50 -4.92
C ARG A 177 -14.05 -4.36 -6.16
N GLY A 178 -14.09 -3.76 -7.33
CA GLY A 178 -13.79 -4.46 -8.58
C GLY A 178 -12.32 -4.81 -8.79
N ALA A 179 -11.42 -4.12 -8.07
CA ALA A 179 -9.98 -4.23 -8.25
C ALA A 179 -9.26 -5.03 -7.16
N ALA A 180 -9.79 -5.09 -5.94
CA ALA A 180 -9.20 -5.77 -4.79
C ALA A 180 -9.84 -7.15 -4.55
N ASP A 181 -9.13 -8.03 -3.83
CA ASP A 181 -9.64 -9.36 -3.42
C ASP A 181 -10.47 -9.25 -2.14
N ALA A 182 -10.11 -8.33 -1.25
CA ALA A 182 -10.88 -7.99 -0.06
C ALA A 182 -10.92 -6.46 0.13
N VAL A 183 -12.04 -5.94 0.63
CA VAL A 183 -12.19 -4.51 0.92
C VAL A 183 -12.77 -4.33 2.31
N LEU A 184 -12.00 -3.69 3.17
CA LEU A 184 -12.43 -3.23 4.48
C LEU A 184 -12.81 -1.76 4.40
N VAL A 185 -14.05 -1.45 4.73
CA VAL A 185 -14.60 -0.08 4.70
C VAL A 185 -14.76 0.41 6.13
N LEU A 186 -14.04 1.46 6.48
CA LEU A 186 -14.13 2.14 7.76
C LEU A 186 -15.02 3.39 7.60
N ASP A 187 -16.19 3.35 8.22
CA ASP A 187 -17.11 4.50 8.19
C ASP A 187 -16.75 5.50 9.28
N ASN A 188 -16.24 6.66 8.88
CA ASN A 188 -15.86 7.72 9.79
C ASN A 188 -17.05 8.20 10.65
N ASN A 189 -18.29 8.12 10.16
CA ASN A 189 -19.45 8.52 10.94
C ASN A 189 -19.75 7.56 12.10
N ARG A 190 -19.42 6.28 11.96
CA ARG A 190 -19.54 5.32 13.07
C ARG A 190 -18.57 5.64 14.20
N LEU A 191 -17.37 6.14 13.87
CA LEU A 191 -16.41 6.55 14.90
C LEU A 191 -17.01 7.65 15.80
N LEU A 192 -17.69 8.64 15.23
CA LEU A 192 -18.32 9.73 15.98
C LEU A 192 -19.44 9.25 16.93
N GLN A 193 -20.04 8.09 16.69
CA GLN A 193 -21.02 7.50 17.60
C GLN A 193 -20.36 6.99 18.89
N PHE A 194 -19.11 6.55 18.82
CA PHE A 194 -18.37 6.10 20.00
C PHE A 194 -17.67 7.26 20.73
N VAL A 195 -17.35 8.34 20.03
CA VAL A 195 -16.62 9.50 20.57
C VAL A 195 -17.25 10.81 20.09
N PRO A 196 -18.46 11.16 20.59
CA PRO A 196 -19.29 12.22 19.99
C PRO A 196 -18.74 13.64 20.10
N ASN A 197 -17.79 13.90 21.00
CA ASN A 197 -17.24 15.24 21.25
C ASN A 197 -15.82 15.42 20.76
N LEU A 198 -15.35 14.54 19.85
CA LEU A 198 -13.98 14.58 19.37
C LEU A 198 -13.80 15.64 18.27
N PRO A 199 -12.79 16.50 18.35
CA PRO A 199 -12.38 17.34 17.23
C PRO A 199 -12.12 16.50 15.98
N LEU A 200 -12.45 17.03 14.81
CA LEU A 200 -12.35 16.31 13.55
C LEU A 200 -10.93 15.79 13.26
N GLU A 201 -9.91 16.57 13.62
CA GLU A 201 -8.48 16.20 13.46
C GLU A 201 -8.11 15.00 14.33
N GLU A 202 -8.63 14.93 15.55
CA GLU A 202 -8.42 13.79 16.44
C GLU A 202 -9.17 12.56 15.94
N ALA A 203 -10.38 12.71 15.39
CA ALA A 203 -11.13 11.63 14.78
C ALA A 203 -10.37 11.02 13.59
N PHE A 204 -9.76 11.83 12.72
CA PHE A 204 -8.88 11.31 11.67
C PHE A 204 -7.65 10.58 12.24
N SER A 205 -7.07 11.11 13.31
CA SER A 205 -5.92 10.46 13.97
C SER A 205 -6.27 9.07 14.51
N ILE A 206 -7.45 8.91 15.12
CA ILE A 206 -7.93 7.60 15.61
C ILE A 206 -8.15 6.65 14.42
N MET A 207 -8.71 7.14 13.32
CA MET A 207 -8.93 6.32 12.11
C MET A 207 -7.61 5.81 11.53
N ASP A 208 -6.59 6.66 11.46
CA ASP A 208 -5.25 6.25 11.03
C ASP A 208 -4.62 5.23 11.99
N GLN A 209 -4.88 5.35 13.31
CA GLN A 209 -4.44 4.36 14.30
C GLN A 209 -5.13 3.01 14.10
N LEU A 210 -6.44 2.99 13.86
CA LEU A 210 -7.18 1.76 13.58
C LEU A 210 -6.65 1.06 12.34
N ILE A 211 -6.38 1.81 11.26
CA ILE A 211 -5.81 1.26 10.04
C ILE A 211 -4.41 0.68 10.32
N ALA A 212 -3.58 1.39 11.06
CA ALA A 212 -2.25 0.91 11.44
C ALA A 212 -2.33 -0.37 12.29
N CYS A 213 -3.25 -0.43 13.26
CA CYS A 213 -3.48 -1.64 14.06
C CYS A 213 -3.94 -2.82 13.20
N LEU A 214 -4.85 -2.60 12.26
CA LEU A 214 -5.33 -3.66 11.36
C LEU A 214 -4.20 -4.22 10.48
N LEU A 215 -3.29 -3.36 10.03
CA LEU A 215 -2.12 -3.79 9.26
C LEU A 215 -1.10 -4.54 10.12
N TYR A 216 -0.95 -4.14 11.38
CA TYR A 216 -0.02 -4.77 12.33
C TYR A 216 -0.52 -6.13 12.85
N THR A 217 -1.84 -6.26 13.05
CA THR A 217 -2.46 -7.51 13.56
C THR A 217 -2.75 -8.53 12.47
N SER A 218 -2.44 -8.22 11.22
CA SER A 218 -2.46 -9.23 10.15
C SER A 218 -1.42 -10.30 10.51
N PRO A 219 -1.80 -11.58 10.68
CA PRO A 219 -0.88 -12.60 11.16
C PRO A 219 0.32 -12.68 10.22
N SER A 220 1.51 -12.59 10.80
CA SER A 220 2.73 -12.94 10.09
C SER A 220 2.60 -14.40 9.63
N PRO A 221 3.06 -14.77 8.44
CA PRO A 221 3.11 -16.17 8.03
C PRO A 221 3.86 -17.08 9.00
N ARG A 222 4.64 -16.50 9.93
CA ARG A 222 5.34 -17.20 11.02
C ARG A 222 4.43 -17.54 12.21
N ASP A 223 3.23 -16.96 12.28
CA ASP A 223 2.30 -17.14 13.39
C ASP A 223 1.21 -18.19 13.08
N VAL A 224 1.27 -18.81 11.90
CA VAL A 224 0.40 -19.92 11.52
C VAL A 224 1.10 -21.22 11.94
N PRO A 225 0.50 -22.00 12.87
CA PRO A 225 1.08 -23.24 13.35
C PRO A 225 1.16 -24.31 12.26
#